data_3a4921b2f40c879e1276cdcc3b50fb66
#
_entry.id   3a4921b2f40c879e1276cdcc3b50fb66
#
_cell.length_a   1.000
_cell.length_b   1.000
_cell.length_c   1.000
_cell.angle_alpha   90.00
_cell.angle_beta   90.00
_cell.angle_gamma   90.00
#
_symmetry.space_group_name_H-M   'P 1'
#
loop_
_entity.id
_entity.type
_entity.pdbx_description
1 polymer ?
#
loop_
_entity_poly.entity_id
_entity_poly.type
_entity_poly.pdbx_seq_one_letter_code
_entity_poly.pdbx_strand_id
1 'polypeptide(L)'
;MFYPDLFSTCKQFGNNFINTKIPITMNAVTIDFNSVIKITDEQFYQLCQDNPNVKFERNAKGEIIVMPPTGGETGNRNFEISVDFGIWNRQTKLGVCFDSSTCFKLPNGADRSPDVSWIKQERWDTLTPEQKEKFPPIAPDFVLELMSPTDTLKETQSKLQEYIDNGVRLSWLINRKTRRVEIYRQGQEVEVLQSPIELSGEDVLPGFVLNLQTIWD
;
A
#
# COMPACT_ATOMS: atom_id res chain seq x y z
N MET A 1 -55.10 23.02 -10.88
CA MET A 1 -54.91 23.47 -9.50
C MET A 1 -53.42 23.74 -9.36
N PHE A 2 -53.01 25.01 -9.54
CA PHE A 2 -51.64 25.46 -9.54
C PHE A 2 -51.22 25.80 -8.11
N TYR A 3 -50.10 25.28 -7.64
CA TYR A 3 -49.45 25.75 -6.42
C TYR A 3 -48.45 26.85 -6.80
N PRO A 4 -48.54 28.04 -6.20
CA PRO A 4 -47.58 29.10 -6.45
C PRO A 4 -46.38 29.01 -5.51
N ASP A 5 -45.27 29.45 -6.06
CA ASP A 5 -43.94 29.80 -5.56
C ASP A 5 -43.75 29.94 -4.04
N LEU A 6 -42.84 29.13 -3.52
CA LEU A 6 -42.26 29.23 -2.18
C LEU A 6 -40.77 29.66 -2.22
N PHE A 7 -40.39 30.47 -3.23
CA PHE A 7 -39.01 31.01 -3.33
C PHE A 7 -39.03 32.54 -3.53
N SER A 8 -39.52 33.26 -2.53
CA SER A 8 -39.22 34.69 -2.45
C SER A 8 -39.29 35.15 -0.99
N THR A 9 -38.17 35.13 -0.32
CA THR A 9 -37.71 36.10 0.69
C THR A 9 -36.51 35.53 1.46
N CYS A 10 -35.33 35.70 0.90
CA CYS A 10 -34.10 35.75 1.71
C CYS A 10 -33.17 36.76 1.05
N LYS A 11 -33.45 38.03 1.29
CA LYS A 11 -32.54 39.14 0.96
C LYS A 11 -31.57 39.34 2.12
N GLN A 12 -30.29 39.35 1.79
CA GLN A 12 -29.18 40.07 2.42
C GLN A 12 -28.88 39.78 3.89
N PHE A 13 -28.02 38.77 4.09
CA PHE A 13 -26.95 38.89 5.10
C PHE A 13 -25.62 38.68 4.40
N GLY A 14 -24.64 39.56 4.69
CA GLY A 14 -23.40 39.72 3.97
C GLY A 14 -22.57 38.42 3.81
N ASN A 15 -22.14 38.23 2.58
CA ASN A 15 -21.15 37.20 2.21
C ASN A 15 -19.79 37.50 2.85
N ASN A 16 -19.52 36.87 3.97
CA ASN A 16 -18.17 36.58 4.44
C ASN A 16 -18.14 35.13 4.93
N PHE A 17 -18.51 34.18 4.05
CA PHE A 17 -18.03 32.81 4.23
C PHE A 17 -16.57 32.81 3.85
N ILE A 18 -15.70 32.88 4.84
CA ILE A 18 -14.31 32.44 4.70
C ILE A 18 -14.42 30.95 4.37
N ASN A 19 -14.30 30.66 3.08
CA ASN A 19 -14.28 29.29 2.57
C ASN A 19 -12.89 28.69 2.90
N THR A 20 -12.60 28.52 4.19
CA THR A 20 -11.51 27.70 4.66
C THR A 20 -11.92 26.26 4.36
N LYS A 21 -11.67 25.81 3.12
CA LYS A 21 -11.54 24.38 2.84
C LYS A 21 -10.41 23.87 3.72
N ILE A 22 -10.73 23.41 4.92
CA ILE A 22 -9.85 22.54 5.67
C ILE A 22 -9.76 21.29 4.79
N PRO A 23 -8.62 20.98 4.19
CA PRO A 23 -8.50 19.73 3.48
C PRO A 23 -8.69 18.62 4.52
N ILE A 24 -9.83 17.92 4.46
CA ILE A 24 -10.02 16.70 5.22
C ILE A 24 -9.14 15.67 4.53
N THR A 25 -7.88 15.61 4.93
CA THR A 25 -6.99 14.50 4.55
C THR A 25 -7.41 13.30 5.38
N MET A 26 -7.94 12.27 4.73
CA MET A 26 -8.20 10.99 5.39
C MET A 26 -6.86 10.25 5.47
N ASN A 27 -6.22 10.34 6.62
CA ASN A 27 -5.01 9.57 6.92
C ASN A 27 -5.38 8.17 7.44
N ALA A 28 -4.44 7.24 7.37
CA ALA A 28 -4.58 5.96 8.07
C ALA A 28 -4.77 6.20 9.58
N VAL A 29 -5.63 5.39 10.21
CA VAL A 29 -5.93 5.48 11.65
C VAL A 29 -5.38 4.25 12.33
N THR A 30 -4.46 4.43 13.29
CA THR A 30 -3.95 3.34 14.13
C THR A 30 -4.75 3.26 15.40
N ILE A 31 -5.26 2.06 15.72
CA ILE A 31 -6.06 1.76 16.92
C ILE A 31 -5.30 0.72 17.75
N ASP A 32 -4.97 1.06 18.98
CA ASP A 32 -4.36 0.16 19.95
C ASP A 32 -5.43 -0.45 20.85
N PHE A 33 -5.65 -1.76 20.70
CA PHE A 33 -6.53 -2.54 21.55
C PHE A 33 -5.78 -3.33 22.65
N ASN A 34 -4.46 -3.29 22.69
CA ASN A 34 -3.64 -4.18 23.52
C ASN A 34 -3.89 -4.04 25.03
N SER A 35 -4.41 -2.89 25.49
CA SER A 35 -4.81 -2.69 26.89
C SER A 35 -6.13 -3.41 27.26
N VAL A 36 -6.92 -3.81 26.26
CA VAL A 36 -8.24 -4.43 26.45
C VAL A 36 -8.26 -5.87 25.96
N ILE A 37 -7.73 -6.11 24.76
CA ILE A 37 -7.72 -7.42 24.11
C ILE A 37 -6.49 -7.54 23.20
N LYS A 38 -5.88 -8.72 23.20
CA LYS A 38 -4.85 -9.08 22.21
C LYS A 38 -5.52 -9.84 21.06
N ILE A 39 -5.61 -9.23 19.90
CA ILE A 39 -6.25 -9.81 18.71
C ILE A 39 -5.35 -10.90 18.13
N THR A 40 -5.87 -12.13 18.04
CA THR A 40 -5.18 -13.28 17.43
C THR A 40 -5.19 -13.17 15.89
N ASP A 41 -4.40 -14.01 15.21
CA ASP A 41 -4.36 -14.05 13.75
C ASP A 41 -5.71 -14.40 13.14
N GLU A 42 -6.42 -15.37 13.73
CA GLU A 42 -7.75 -15.77 13.29
C GLU A 42 -8.78 -14.65 13.48
N GLN A 43 -8.72 -13.95 14.63
CA GLN A 43 -9.60 -12.81 14.90
C GLN A 43 -9.31 -11.64 13.94
N PHE A 44 -8.04 -11.40 13.59
CA PHE A 44 -7.69 -10.38 12.60
C PHE A 44 -8.18 -10.76 11.21
N TYR A 45 -8.00 -12.03 10.80
CA TYR A 45 -8.55 -12.53 9.55
C TYR A 45 -10.08 -12.37 9.51
N GLN A 46 -10.78 -12.77 10.57
CA GLN A 46 -12.23 -12.63 10.65
C GLN A 46 -12.68 -11.16 10.62
N LEU A 47 -11.96 -10.26 11.29
CA LEU A 47 -12.22 -8.81 11.21
C LEU A 47 -12.19 -8.31 9.76
N CYS A 48 -11.20 -8.74 8.98
CA CYS A 48 -11.11 -8.39 7.57
C CYS A 48 -12.26 -8.98 6.74
N GLN A 49 -12.65 -10.24 6.99
CA GLN A 49 -13.74 -10.91 6.29
C GLN A 49 -15.10 -10.24 6.60
N ASP A 50 -15.36 -9.86 7.84
CA ASP A 50 -16.60 -9.22 8.25
C ASP A 50 -16.74 -7.78 7.73
N ASN A 51 -15.62 -7.17 7.31
CA ASN A 51 -15.56 -5.79 6.83
C ASN A 51 -14.90 -5.67 5.44
N PRO A 52 -15.44 -6.31 4.39
CA PRO A 52 -14.78 -6.43 3.08
C PRO A 52 -14.56 -5.09 2.36
N ASN A 53 -15.21 -4.03 2.80
CA ASN A 53 -15.07 -2.68 2.23
C ASN A 53 -14.04 -1.81 2.99
N VAL A 54 -13.35 -2.37 3.99
CA VAL A 54 -12.34 -1.67 4.80
C VAL A 54 -11.01 -2.39 4.66
N LYS A 55 -9.96 -1.64 4.30
CA LYS A 55 -8.60 -2.19 4.26
C LYS A 55 -7.97 -2.05 5.63
N PHE A 56 -7.58 -3.17 6.23
CA PHE A 56 -6.87 -3.24 7.50
C PHE A 56 -5.45 -3.75 7.29
N GLU A 57 -4.54 -3.23 8.10
CA GLU A 57 -3.24 -3.82 8.40
C GLU A 57 -3.10 -4.00 9.89
N ARG A 58 -2.17 -4.82 10.34
CA ARG A 58 -1.79 -4.95 11.73
C ARG A 58 -0.27 -4.86 11.83
N ASN A 59 0.24 -4.00 12.69
CA ASN A 59 1.69 -3.93 12.90
C ASN A 59 2.19 -5.01 13.87
N ALA A 60 3.52 -5.12 14.02
CA ALA A 60 4.15 -6.10 14.90
C ALA A 60 3.80 -5.94 16.39
N LYS A 61 3.29 -4.78 16.80
CA LYS A 61 2.79 -4.56 18.17
C LYS A 61 1.36 -5.05 18.37
N GLY A 62 0.67 -5.46 17.30
CA GLY A 62 -0.74 -5.88 17.33
C GLY A 62 -1.73 -4.72 17.18
N GLU A 63 -1.27 -3.50 16.91
CA GLU A 63 -2.12 -2.34 16.65
C GLU A 63 -2.77 -2.47 15.26
N ILE A 64 -4.07 -2.19 15.17
CA ILE A 64 -4.84 -2.24 13.92
C ILE A 64 -4.73 -0.90 13.20
N ILE A 65 -4.39 -0.96 11.93
CA ILE A 65 -4.27 0.21 11.05
C ILE A 65 -5.42 0.17 10.05
N VAL A 66 -6.30 1.16 10.10
CA VAL A 66 -7.41 1.33 9.16
C VAL A 66 -6.96 2.24 8.04
N MET A 67 -6.93 1.73 6.82
CA MET A 67 -6.46 2.44 5.64
C MET A 67 -7.62 3.15 4.94
N PRO A 68 -7.48 4.44 4.58
CA PRO A 68 -8.47 5.12 3.75
C PRO A 68 -8.43 4.62 2.30
N PRO A 69 -9.49 4.81 1.52
CA PRO A 69 -9.46 4.55 0.09
C PRO A 69 -8.42 5.45 -0.61
N THR A 70 -7.77 4.89 -1.61
CA THR A 70 -6.74 5.58 -2.41
C THR A 70 -7.38 6.59 -3.37
N GLY A 71 -6.80 7.77 -3.52
CA GLY A 71 -7.20 8.77 -4.51
C GLY A 71 -6.91 8.31 -5.95
N GLY A 72 -7.67 8.86 -6.92
CA GLY A 72 -7.63 8.44 -8.32
C GLY A 72 -6.23 8.46 -8.95
N GLU A 73 -5.43 9.49 -8.70
CA GLU A 73 -4.06 9.59 -9.22
C GLU A 73 -3.15 8.46 -8.71
N THR A 74 -3.13 8.23 -7.41
CA THR A 74 -2.33 7.14 -6.83
C THR A 74 -2.85 5.78 -7.30
N GLY A 75 -4.17 5.61 -7.36
CA GLY A 75 -4.78 4.37 -7.87
C GLY A 75 -4.42 4.09 -9.33
N ASN A 76 -4.42 5.10 -10.20
CA ASN A 76 -4.01 4.95 -11.60
C ASN A 76 -2.53 4.52 -11.68
N ARG A 77 -1.64 5.15 -10.91
CA ARG A 77 -0.20 4.79 -10.95
C ARG A 77 0.05 3.38 -10.38
N ASN A 78 -0.65 2.98 -9.33
CA ASN A 78 -0.58 1.61 -8.81
C ASN A 78 -1.03 0.59 -9.86
N PHE A 79 -2.05 0.93 -10.65
CA PHE A 79 -2.52 0.08 -11.75
C PHE A 79 -1.46 -0.06 -12.84
N GLU A 80 -0.87 1.05 -13.34
CA GLU A 80 0.18 1.04 -14.37
C GLU A 80 1.39 0.21 -13.89
N ILE A 81 1.86 0.41 -12.67
CA ILE A 81 2.94 -0.39 -12.09
C ILE A 81 2.56 -1.88 -12.06
N SER A 82 1.35 -2.21 -11.63
CA SER A 82 0.86 -3.59 -11.57
C SER A 82 0.77 -4.24 -12.94
N VAL A 83 0.42 -3.47 -13.98
CA VAL A 83 0.41 -3.94 -15.38
C VAL A 83 1.81 -4.30 -15.85
N ASP A 84 2.81 -3.45 -15.61
CA ASP A 84 4.20 -3.71 -16.00
C ASP A 84 4.75 -4.97 -15.30
N PHE A 85 4.50 -5.11 -13.99
CA PHE A 85 4.82 -6.33 -13.24
C PHE A 85 4.13 -7.57 -13.80
N GLY A 86 2.85 -7.46 -14.09
CA GLY A 86 2.04 -8.55 -14.64
C GLY A 86 2.52 -9.00 -16.01
N ILE A 87 2.89 -8.07 -16.90
CA ILE A 87 3.44 -8.35 -18.24
C ILE A 87 4.77 -9.09 -18.11
N TRP A 88 5.72 -8.54 -17.32
CA TRP A 88 7.01 -9.18 -17.09
C TRP A 88 6.87 -10.59 -16.52
N ASN A 89 6.04 -10.75 -15.48
CA ASN A 89 5.88 -12.06 -14.82
C ASN A 89 5.21 -13.10 -15.72
N ARG A 90 4.25 -12.70 -16.59
CA ARG A 90 3.64 -13.61 -17.59
C ARG A 90 4.64 -14.11 -18.61
N GLN A 91 5.62 -13.27 -18.98
CA GLN A 91 6.67 -13.62 -19.92
C GLN A 91 7.72 -14.54 -19.29
N THR A 92 8.14 -14.24 -18.06
CA THR A 92 9.22 -14.95 -17.38
C THR A 92 8.75 -16.16 -16.60
N LYS A 93 7.54 -16.11 -16.03
CA LYS A 93 6.96 -17.17 -15.17
C LYS A 93 7.83 -17.53 -13.98
N LEU A 94 8.56 -16.55 -13.43
CA LEU A 94 9.51 -16.76 -12.34
C LEU A 94 8.86 -16.76 -10.95
N GLY A 95 7.61 -16.28 -10.84
CA GLY A 95 6.92 -16.19 -9.57
C GLY A 95 5.48 -15.73 -9.70
N VAL A 96 4.94 -15.21 -8.61
CA VAL A 96 3.56 -14.72 -8.49
C VAL A 96 3.55 -13.27 -8.05
N CYS A 97 2.81 -12.43 -8.79
CA CYS A 97 2.58 -11.03 -8.47
C CYS A 97 1.29 -10.87 -7.67
N PHE A 98 1.26 -9.88 -6.79
CA PHE A 98 0.10 -9.53 -5.98
C PHE A 98 -0.11 -8.01 -6.00
N ASP A 99 -1.36 -7.61 -5.94
CA ASP A 99 -1.81 -6.23 -5.84
C ASP A 99 -1.97 -5.78 -4.38
N SER A 100 -2.37 -4.54 -4.20
CA SER A 100 -2.55 -3.90 -2.88
C SER A 100 -3.68 -4.48 -2.03
N SER A 101 -4.50 -5.40 -2.55
CA SER A 101 -5.57 -6.06 -1.79
C SER A 101 -5.07 -7.30 -1.03
N THR A 102 -3.90 -7.81 -1.40
CA THR A 102 -3.33 -9.01 -0.79
C THR A 102 -2.62 -8.67 0.52
N CYS A 103 -3.00 -9.34 1.60
CA CYS A 103 -2.38 -9.20 2.92
C CYS A 103 -1.44 -10.38 3.20
N PHE A 104 -0.23 -10.09 3.65
CA PHE A 104 0.80 -11.08 4.02
C PHE A 104 1.03 -11.07 5.52
N LYS A 105 1.12 -12.26 6.12
CA LYS A 105 1.55 -12.45 7.49
C LYS A 105 3.07 -12.50 7.55
N LEU A 106 3.68 -11.47 8.10
CA LEU A 106 5.13 -11.38 8.25
C LEU A 106 5.64 -12.18 9.46
N PRO A 107 6.93 -12.61 9.47
CA PRO A 107 7.53 -13.35 10.58
C PRO A 107 7.46 -12.65 11.94
N ASN A 108 7.50 -11.32 11.99
CA ASN A 108 7.38 -10.53 13.22
C ASN A 108 5.95 -10.43 13.77
N GLY A 109 4.98 -11.03 13.09
CA GLY A 109 3.57 -11.01 13.48
C GLY A 109 2.75 -9.85 12.88
N ALA A 110 3.35 -8.99 12.08
CA ALA A 110 2.61 -7.98 11.33
C ALA A 110 1.82 -8.60 10.17
N ASP A 111 0.71 -7.97 9.81
CA ASP A 111 -0.07 -8.24 8.61
C ASP A 111 -0.03 -7.00 7.72
N ARG A 112 0.56 -7.14 6.53
CA ARG A 112 0.86 -6.03 5.63
C ARG A 112 0.37 -6.27 4.22
N SER A 113 -0.11 -5.20 3.59
CA SER A 113 -0.59 -5.21 2.21
C SER A 113 0.17 -4.17 1.40
N PRO A 114 1.32 -4.52 0.81
CA PRO A 114 2.09 -3.60 -0.05
C PRO A 114 1.32 -3.26 -1.34
N ASP A 115 1.62 -2.13 -1.95
CA ASP A 115 0.96 -1.69 -3.18
C ASP A 115 1.19 -2.68 -4.33
N VAL A 116 2.42 -3.17 -4.49
CA VAL A 116 2.77 -4.27 -5.38
C VAL A 116 3.75 -5.20 -4.69
N SER A 117 3.59 -6.49 -4.87
CA SER A 117 4.53 -7.47 -4.35
C SER A 117 4.72 -8.66 -5.27
N TRP A 118 5.82 -9.37 -5.07
CA TRP A 118 6.16 -10.55 -5.84
C TRP A 118 6.84 -11.60 -4.96
N ILE A 119 6.48 -12.87 -5.20
CA ILE A 119 7.08 -14.02 -4.54
C ILE A 119 7.62 -14.97 -5.61
N LYS A 120 8.86 -15.42 -5.43
CA LYS A 120 9.47 -16.42 -6.29
C LYS A 120 8.64 -17.72 -6.31
N GLN A 121 8.45 -18.32 -7.49
CA GLN A 121 7.58 -19.48 -7.68
C GLN A 121 7.90 -20.62 -6.71
N GLU A 122 9.18 -20.94 -6.55
CA GLU A 122 9.63 -22.01 -5.64
C GLU A 122 9.19 -21.78 -4.19
N ARG A 123 9.21 -20.51 -3.72
CA ARG A 123 8.76 -20.16 -2.37
C ARG A 123 7.24 -20.22 -2.25
N TRP A 124 6.54 -19.70 -3.26
CA TRP A 124 5.08 -19.79 -3.31
C TRP A 124 4.59 -21.23 -3.28
N ASP A 125 5.28 -22.13 -3.97
CA ASP A 125 4.89 -23.54 -4.06
C ASP A 125 5.10 -24.31 -2.75
N THR A 126 5.87 -23.80 -1.79
CA THR A 126 5.98 -24.38 -0.45
C THR A 126 4.74 -24.21 0.41
N LEU A 127 3.88 -23.26 0.06
CA LEU A 127 2.66 -22.97 0.83
C LEU A 127 1.56 -23.99 0.51
N THR A 128 0.82 -24.38 1.55
CA THR A 128 -0.36 -25.22 1.39
C THR A 128 -1.48 -24.46 0.67
N PRO A 129 -2.46 -25.14 0.04
CA PRO A 129 -3.62 -24.48 -0.55
C PRO A 129 -4.35 -23.57 0.43
N GLU A 130 -4.52 -23.99 1.68
CA GLU A 130 -5.18 -23.17 2.71
C GLU A 130 -4.39 -21.89 3.04
N GLN A 131 -3.06 -21.97 3.10
CA GLN A 131 -2.19 -20.80 3.32
C GLN A 131 -2.24 -19.83 2.15
N LYS A 132 -2.38 -20.33 0.92
CA LYS A 132 -2.51 -19.50 -0.29
C LYS A 132 -3.86 -18.79 -0.36
N GLU A 133 -4.91 -19.41 0.19
CA GLU A 133 -6.29 -18.87 0.16
C GLU A 133 -6.51 -17.80 1.23
N LYS A 134 -5.84 -17.88 2.37
CA LYS A 134 -5.90 -16.91 3.46
C LYS A 134 -4.82 -15.83 3.31
N PHE A 135 -4.37 -15.24 4.41
CA PHE A 135 -3.20 -14.35 4.43
C PHE A 135 -1.92 -15.20 4.43
N PRO A 136 -1.19 -15.26 3.31
CA PRO A 136 -0.04 -16.15 3.20
C PRO A 136 1.01 -15.84 4.28
N PRO A 137 1.45 -16.85 5.08
CA PRO A 137 2.46 -16.64 6.13
C PRO A 137 3.87 -16.62 5.54
N ILE A 138 4.14 -15.64 4.69
CA ILE A 138 5.39 -15.49 3.96
C ILE A 138 5.67 -14.02 3.68
N ALA A 139 6.90 -13.57 3.93
CA ALA A 139 7.34 -12.28 3.42
C ALA A 139 7.61 -12.39 1.91
N PRO A 140 7.09 -11.48 1.07
CA PRO A 140 7.43 -11.44 -0.36
C PRO A 140 8.95 -11.32 -0.59
N ASP A 141 9.42 -11.68 -1.78
CA ASP A 141 10.81 -11.42 -2.19
C ASP A 141 11.02 -9.96 -2.58
N PHE A 142 9.96 -9.35 -3.11
CA PHE A 142 9.94 -7.96 -3.52
C PHE A 142 8.64 -7.27 -3.04
N VAL A 143 8.76 -6.01 -2.62
CA VAL A 143 7.63 -5.12 -2.35
C VAL A 143 7.88 -3.72 -2.91
N LEU A 144 6.79 -3.03 -3.28
CA LEU A 144 6.79 -1.63 -3.68
C LEU A 144 5.70 -0.89 -2.89
N GLU A 145 6.05 0.28 -2.37
CA GLU A 145 5.12 1.23 -1.77
C GLU A 145 5.16 2.54 -2.56
N LEU A 146 4.03 2.96 -3.10
CA LEU A 146 3.86 4.24 -3.79
C LEU A 146 3.18 5.23 -2.85
N MET A 147 3.93 6.23 -2.39
CA MET A 147 3.38 7.21 -1.46
C MET A 147 2.20 7.97 -2.05
N SER A 148 1.11 7.99 -1.31
CA SER A 148 -0.05 8.86 -1.52
C SER A 148 0.21 10.26 -0.94
N PRO A 149 -0.59 11.28 -1.29
CA PRO A 149 -0.46 12.62 -0.72
C PRO A 149 -0.63 12.69 0.81
N THR A 150 -1.26 11.68 1.42
CA THR A 150 -1.55 11.61 2.86
C THR A 150 -0.50 10.86 3.65
N ASP A 151 0.40 10.13 2.98
CA ASP A 151 1.43 9.35 3.65
C ASP A 151 2.57 10.23 4.16
N THR A 152 3.12 9.86 5.28
CA THR A 152 4.35 10.48 5.79
C THR A 152 5.56 9.66 5.39
N LEU A 153 6.63 10.35 4.95
CA LEU A 153 7.86 9.67 4.52
C LEU A 153 8.41 8.77 5.63
N LYS A 154 8.40 9.23 6.87
CA LYS A 154 8.93 8.49 8.02
C LYS A 154 8.19 7.18 8.28
N GLU A 155 6.86 7.20 8.22
CA GLU A 155 6.05 5.99 8.43
C GLU A 155 6.26 4.98 7.30
N THR A 156 6.29 5.46 6.03
CA THR A 156 6.56 4.60 4.89
C THR A 156 7.97 4.02 4.96
N GLN A 157 9.00 4.82 5.32
CA GLN A 157 10.36 4.32 5.54
C GLN A 157 10.41 3.23 6.63
N SER A 158 9.70 3.43 7.74
CA SER A 158 9.62 2.41 8.81
C SER A 158 8.98 1.12 8.33
N LYS A 159 7.95 1.23 7.47
CA LYS A 159 7.27 0.08 6.85
C LYS A 159 8.20 -0.68 5.89
N LEU A 160 8.98 0.04 5.06
CA LEU A 160 9.97 -0.59 4.17
C LEU A 160 11.07 -1.32 4.96
N GLN A 161 11.56 -0.69 6.04
CA GLN A 161 12.55 -1.33 6.92
C GLN A 161 11.96 -2.59 7.58
N GLU A 162 10.70 -2.55 8.05
CA GLU A 162 10.00 -3.72 8.58
C GLU A 162 9.96 -4.86 7.55
N TYR A 163 9.70 -4.57 6.27
CA TYR A 163 9.73 -5.60 5.22
C TYR A 163 11.11 -6.25 5.08
N ILE A 164 12.18 -5.45 5.02
CA ILE A 164 13.55 -5.96 4.92
C ILE A 164 13.94 -6.81 6.13
N ASP A 165 13.62 -6.34 7.35
CA ASP A 165 13.90 -7.05 8.60
C ASP A 165 13.14 -8.39 8.69
N ASN A 166 12.05 -8.54 7.92
CA ASN A 166 11.26 -9.76 7.83
C ASN A 166 11.61 -10.65 6.63
N GLY A 167 12.66 -10.31 5.88
CA GLY A 167 13.19 -11.19 4.83
C GLY A 167 12.81 -10.81 3.41
N VAL A 168 12.19 -9.66 3.19
CA VAL A 168 12.07 -9.09 1.83
C VAL A 168 13.46 -8.74 1.33
N ARG A 169 13.79 -9.17 0.11
CA ARG A 169 15.14 -9.04 -0.46
C ARG A 169 15.38 -7.68 -1.11
N LEU A 170 14.35 -7.14 -1.76
CA LEU A 170 14.39 -5.86 -2.45
C LEU A 170 13.06 -5.14 -2.22
N SER A 171 13.11 -3.85 -1.85
CA SER A 171 11.90 -3.04 -1.79
C SER A 171 12.13 -1.61 -2.27
N TRP A 172 11.09 -1.05 -2.87
CA TRP A 172 11.10 0.30 -3.41
C TRP A 172 10.06 1.17 -2.72
N LEU A 173 10.50 2.34 -2.26
CA LEU A 173 9.64 3.45 -1.87
C LEU A 173 9.66 4.50 -2.98
N ILE A 174 8.51 4.81 -3.55
CA ILE A 174 8.38 5.81 -4.61
C ILE A 174 7.57 7.01 -4.09
N ASN A 175 8.22 8.17 -4.01
CA ASN A 175 7.58 9.43 -3.64
C ASN A 175 7.43 10.32 -4.88
N ARG A 176 6.24 10.33 -5.48
CA ARG A 176 5.92 11.12 -6.69
C ARG A 176 6.09 12.61 -6.47
N LYS A 177 5.67 13.12 -5.32
CA LYS A 177 5.68 14.56 -5.02
C LYS A 177 7.07 15.17 -5.10
N THR A 178 8.08 14.41 -4.69
CA THR A 178 9.49 14.85 -4.69
C THR A 178 10.31 14.17 -5.76
N ARG A 179 9.71 13.27 -6.57
CA ARG A 179 10.38 12.40 -7.55
C ARG A 179 11.57 11.64 -6.95
N ARG A 180 11.43 11.24 -5.68
CA ARG A 180 12.43 10.51 -4.91
C ARG A 180 12.09 9.03 -4.88
N VAL A 181 13.09 8.19 -5.08
CA VAL A 181 13.01 6.75 -4.87
C VAL A 181 14.00 6.36 -3.79
N GLU A 182 13.59 5.47 -2.90
CA GLU A 182 14.47 4.81 -1.95
C GLU A 182 14.44 3.31 -2.23
N ILE A 183 15.63 2.71 -2.36
CA ILE A 183 15.82 1.30 -2.63
C ILE A 183 16.40 0.65 -1.39
N TYR A 184 15.68 -0.31 -0.84
CA TYR A 184 16.07 -1.08 0.33
C TYR A 184 16.47 -2.47 -0.10
N ARG A 185 17.63 -2.93 0.36
CA ARG A 185 18.18 -4.27 0.12
C ARG A 185 18.63 -4.88 1.42
N GLN A 186 18.49 -6.17 1.54
CA GLN A 186 18.92 -6.87 2.74
C GLN A 186 20.42 -6.70 2.98
N GLY A 187 20.79 -6.24 4.18
CA GLY A 187 22.20 -6.07 4.58
C GLY A 187 22.94 -4.90 3.92
N GLN A 188 22.24 -3.98 3.28
CA GLN A 188 22.82 -2.79 2.64
C GLN A 188 22.20 -1.51 3.18
N GLU A 189 22.94 -0.41 3.04
CA GLU A 189 22.39 0.92 3.29
C GLU A 189 21.33 1.29 2.25
N VAL A 190 20.38 2.13 2.63
CA VAL A 190 19.31 2.59 1.75
C VAL A 190 19.90 3.47 0.66
N GLU A 191 19.71 3.10 -0.59
CA GLU A 191 20.07 3.93 -1.73
C GLU A 191 18.94 4.92 -2.04
N VAL A 192 19.30 6.18 -2.25
CA VAL A 192 18.36 7.25 -2.54
C VAL A 192 18.63 7.83 -3.92
N LEU A 193 17.63 7.76 -4.79
CA LEU A 193 17.70 8.29 -6.14
C LEU A 193 16.76 9.49 -6.28
N GLN A 194 17.23 10.51 -6.99
CA GLN A 194 16.45 11.70 -7.30
C GLN A 194 16.08 11.74 -8.78
N SER A 195 14.78 11.74 -9.07
CA SER A 195 14.22 11.74 -10.42
C SER A 195 14.82 10.67 -11.34
N PRO A 196 14.96 9.40 -10.90
CA PRO A 196 15.45 8.36 -11.79
C PRO A 196 14.48 8.14 -12.96
N ILE A 197 15.01 7.71 -14.11
CA ILE A 197 14.22 7.38 -15.30
C ILE A 197 13.62 5.98 -15.18
N GLU A 198 14.39 5.06 -14.61
CA GLU A 198 14.04 3.65 -14.50
C GLU A 198 14.57 3.03 -13.21
N LEU A 199 13.96 1.91 -12.78
CA LEU A 199 14.43 1.07 -11.70
C LEU A 199 14.63 -0.35 -12.19
N SER A 200 15.79 -0.93 -11.86
CA SER A 200 16.09 -2.33 -12.13
C SER A 200 15.58 -3.22 -11.01
N GLY A 201 14.94 -4.35 -11.37
CA GLY A 201 14.57 -5.41 -10.42
C GLY A 201 15.75 -6.27 -9.93
N GLU A 202 16.94 -5.97 -10.41
CA GLU A 202 18.20 -6.62 -10.01
C GLU A 202 18.16 -8.15 -10.17
N ASP A 203 18.78 -8.89 -9.26
CA ASP A 203 18.72 -10.35 -9.20
C ASP A 203 17.42 -10.89 -8.60
N VAL A 204 16.66 -10.04 -7.92
CA VAL A 204 15.37 -10.42 -7.30
C VAL A 204 14.27 -10.56 -8.35
N LEU A 205 14.22 -9.63 -9.32
CA LEU A 205 13.29 -9.61 -10.45
C LEU A 205 14.07 -9.63 -11.76
N PRO A 206 14.68 -10.76 -12.17
CA PRO A 206 15.61 -10.79 -13.29
C PRO A 206 15.03 -10.25 -14.59
N GLY A 207 15.68 -9.21 -15.14
CA GLY A 207 15.24 -8.56 -16.39
C GLY A 207 14.04 -7.62 -16.25
N PHE A 208 13.50 -7.41 -15.05
CA PHE A 208 12.47 -6.40 -14.83
C PHE A 208 13.09 -5.00 -14.76
N VAL A 209 12.51 -4.08 -15.51
CA VAL A 209 12.83 -2.65 -15.46
C VAL A 209 11.53 -1.87 -15.44
N LEU A 210 11.33 -1.08 -14.39
CA LEU A 210 10.19 -0.17 -14.27
C LEU A 210 10.56 1.20 -14.83
N ASN A 211 9.83 1.65 -15.85
CA ASN A 211 9.96 3.01 -16.38
C ASN A 211 9.18 3.98 -15.48
N LEU A 212 9.89 4.94 -14.88
CA LEU A 212 9.29 5.88 -13.93
C LEU A 212 8.72 7.14 -14.59
N GLN A 213 8.94 7.39 -15.88
CA GLN A 213 8.40 8.59 -16.54
C GLN A 213 6.87 8.58 -16.47
N THR A 214 6.23 7.44 -16.72
CA THR A 214 4.76 7.28 -16.61
C THR A 214 4.24 7.44 -15.20
N ILE A 215 5.10 7.28 -14.19
CA ILE A 215 4.77 7.43 -12.78
C ILE A 215 4.92 8.88 -12.33
N TRP A 216 5.88 9.63 -12.90
CA TRP A 216 6.14 11.03 -12.56
C TRP A 216 5.12 12.02 -13.14
N ASP A 217 4.54 11.72 -14.30
CA ASP A 217 3.59 12.58 -15.03
C ASP A 217 2.16 12.38 -14.50
#